data_f670e9cbd02c4dcc39342880a80c63eb
#
_entry.id   f670e9cbd02c4dcc39342880a80c63eb
#
_cell.length_a   1.000
_cell.length_b   1.000
_cell.length_c   1.000
_cell.angle_alpha   90.00
_cell.angle_beta   90.00
_cell.angle_gamma   90.00
#
_symmetry.space_group_name_H-M   'P 1'
#
loop_
_entity.id
_entity.type
_entity.pdbx_description
1 polymer ?
#
loop_
_entity_poly.entity_id
_entity_poly.type
_entity_poly.pdbx_seq_one_letter_code
_entity_poly.pdbx_strand_id
1 'polypeptide(L)'
;GAVAIDKAGNLAAATSTGGMTAKRYGRIGDAPVIGAGNFADNQSCAVSATGHGEYFIRYQVASDICARVKYQGKTASAAATEVMAELAQVGGTGGVIVVDPQGRLSWAFNTEGMYRAMLGDTTPLKVEIFQAE
;
A
#
# COMPACT_ATOMS: atom_id res chain seq x y z
N GLY A 1 -7.64 4.57 1.97
CA GLY A 1 -7.36 4.18 0.60
C GLY A 1 -8.04 2.89 0.21
N ALA A 2 -8.01 2.56 -1.08
CA ALA A 2 -8.57 1.32 -1.62
C ALA A 2 -7.75 0.83 -2.80
N VAL A 3 -7.67 -0.47 -2.98
CA VAL A 3 -7.15 -1.15 -4.15
C VAL A 3 -8.18 -2.16 -4.62
N ALA A 4 -8.31 -2.34 -5.92
CA ALA A 4 -9.28 -3.24 -6.51
C ALA A 4 -8.77 -3.88 -7.79
N ILE A 5 -9.33 -5.04 -8.11
CA ILE A 5 -9.23 -5.68 -9.41
C ILE A 5 -10.64 -5.94 -9.93
N ASP A 6 -10.89 -5.64 -11.20
CA ASP A 6 -12.17 -5.92 -11.83
C ASP A 6 -12.20 -7.32 -12.47
N LYS A 7 -13.36 -7.73 -12.98
CA LYS A 7 -13.54 -9.03 -13.65
C LYS A 7 -12.74 -9.15 -14.96
N ALA A 8 -12.30 -8.05 -15.53
CA ALA A 8 -11.47 -8.03 -16.72
C ALA A 8 -9.96 -8.07 -16.40
N GLY A 9 -9.61 -8.07 -15.09
CA GLY A 9 -8.23 -8.09 -14.61
C GLY A 9 -7.58 -6.71 -14.54
N ASN A 10 -8.36 -5.62 -14.61
CA ASN A 10 -7.81 -4.29 -14.47
C ASN A 10 -7.64 -3.94 -12.99
N LEU A 11 -6.46 -3.45 -12.65
CA LEU A 11 -6.09 -3.01 -11.33
C LEU A 11 -6.32 -1.51 -11.15
N ALA A 12 -6.78 -1.11 -9.98
CA ALA A 12 -6.95 0.28 -9.60
C ALA A 12 -6.50 0.53 -8.17
N ALA A 13 -5.98 1.72 -7.92
CA ALA A 13 -5.64 2.22 -6.58
C ALA A 13 -6.17 3.64 -6.41
N ALA A 14 -6.65 3.95 -5.22
CA ALA A 14 -7.08 5.30 -4.85
C ALA A 14 -6.73 5.56 -3.38
N THR A 15 -6.28 6.77 -3.09
CA THR A 15 -5.92 7.18 -1.73
C THR A 15 -6.51 8.55 -1.44
N SER A 16 -7.16 8.69 -0.28
CA SER A 16 -7.72 9.94 0.21
C SER A 16 -7.51 10.04 1.72
N THR A 17 -7.14 11.21 2.19
CA THR A 17 -6.83 11.45 3.60
C THR A 17 -7.02 12.92 3.96
N GLY A 18 -7.28 13.19 5.24
CA GLY A 18 -7.17 14.53 5.81
C GLY A 18 -5.72 14.95 6.08
N GLY A 19 -4.76 14.06 5.92
CA GLY A 19 -3.34 14.27 6.23
C GLY A 19 -3.03 14.14 7.72
N MET A 20 -1.83 14.58 8.11
CA MET A 20 -1.36 14.56 9.50
C MET A 20 -2.19 15.49 10.41
N THR A 21 -2.35 15.11 11.68
CA THR A 21 -2.98 15.96 12.67
C THR A 21 -2.28 17.32 12.76
N ALA A 22 -3.06 18.39 12.78
CA ALA A 22 -2.58 19.78 12.86
C ALA A 22 -1.60 20.18 11.73
N LYS A 23 -1.64 19.52 10.58
CA LYS A 23 -0.85 19.95 9.41
C LYS A 23 -1.18 21.39 9.03
N ARG A 24 -0.18 22.14 8.58
CA ARG A 24 -0.38 23.50 8.07
C ARG A 24 -1.01 23.49 6.68
N TYR A 25 -1.67 24.60 6.32
CA TYR A 25 -2.21 24.80 4.99
C TYR A 25 -1.11 24.67 3.92
N GLY A 26 -1.42 24.00 2.81
CA GLY A 26 -0.48 23.76 1.73
C GLY A 26 0.42 22.55 1.91
N ARG A 27 0.39 21.83 3.05
CA ARG A 27 1.14 20.59 3.21
C ARG A 27 0.57 19.51 2.28
N ILE A 28 1.41 18.91 1.47
CA ILE A 28 1.13 17.77 0.62
C ILE A 28 1.86 16.55 1.19
N GLY A 29 1.11 15.46 1.41
CA GLY A 29 1.65 14.15 1.75
C GLY A 29 1.77 13.24 0.52
N ASP A 30 1.87 11.95 0.77
CA ASP A 30 2.01 10.92 -0.26
C ASP A 30 0.72 10.61 -1.02
N ALA A 31 -0.44 10.81 -0.41
CA ALA A 31 -1.74 10.41 -0.98
C ALA A 31 -1.98 10.88 -2.43
N PRO A 32 -1.71 12.15 -2.83
CA PRO A 32 -1.91 12.59 -4.20
C PRO A 32 -0.72 12.30 -5.13
N VAL A 33 0.37 11.73 -4.62
CA VAL A 33 1.60 11.49 -5.40
C VAL A 33 1.61 10.06 -5.92
N ILE A 34 1.44 9.93 -7.25
CA ILE A 34 1.50 8.63 -7.92
C ILE A 34 2.90 8.03 -7.75
N GLY A 35 2.94 6.77 -7.32
CA GLY A 35 4.18 6.07 -7.00
C GLY A 35 4.56 6.12 -5.52
N ALA A 36 4.09 7.10 -4.77
CA ALA A 36 4.32 7.24 -3.34
C ALA A 36 3.17 6.64 -2.53
N GLY A 37 2.01 7.30 -2.51
CA GLY A 37 0.84 6.91 -1.72
C GLY A 37 -0.17 6.05 -2.48
N ASN A 38 -0.08 5.98 -3.79
CA ASN A 38 -0.89 5.11 -4.64
C ASN A 38 -0.15 4.75 -5.93
N PHE A 39 -0.40 3.55 -6.44
CA PHE A 39 0.12 3.11 -7.73
C PHE A 39 -0.69 1.91 -8.23
N ALA A 40 -0.94 1.81 -9.53
CA ALA A 40 -1.53 0.63 -10.15
C ALA A 40 -0.95 0.39 -11.55
N ASP A 41 -0.61 -0.86 -11.82
CA ASP A 41 -0.14 -1.34 -13.11
C ASP A 41 -0.60 -2.80 -13.28
N ASN A 42 -1.40 -3.09 -14.31
CA ASN A 42 -1.96 -4.42 -14.59
C ASN A 42 -0.86 -5.51 -14.75
N GLN A 43 0.39 -5.12 -15.00
CA GLN A 43 1.51 -6.05 -15.12
C GLN A 43 2.22 -6.34 -13.78
N SER A 44 1.81 -5.71 -12.69
CA SER A 44 2.50 -5.85 -11.41
C SER A 44 1.57 -5.89 -10.20
N CYS A 45 1.07 -4.77 -9.74
CA CYS A 45 0.17 -4.69 -8.60
C CYS A 45 -0.55 -3.35 -8.51
N ALA A 46 -1.55 -3.26 -7.62
CA ALA A 46 -2.08 -1.99 -7.14
C ALA A 46 -1.80 -1.83 -5.65
N VAL A 47 -1.37 -0.64 -5.24
CA VAL A 47 -0.99 -0.29 -3.87
C VAL A 47 -1.66 1.01 -3.44
N SER A 48 -2.18 1.04 -2.22
CA SER A 48 -2.56 2.26 -1.52
C SER A 48 -1.86 2.29 -0.16
N ALA A 49 -1.29 3.44 0.19
CA ALA A 49 -0.44 3.62 1.35
C ALA A 49 -1.03 4.60 2.36
N THR A 50 -0.60 4.46 3.61
CA THR A 50 -0.90 5.36 4.73
C THR A 50 0.30 5.43 5.66
N GLY A 51 0.57 6.60 6.26
CA GLY A 51 1.68 6.77 7.20
C GLY A 51 2.33 8.16 7.14
N HIS A 52 3.60 8.22 7.47
CA HIS A 52 4.40 9.43 7.36
C HIS A 52 4.75 9.73 5.90
N GLY A 53 3.92 10.54 5.24
CA GLY A 53 3.94 10.77 3.79
C GLY A 53 5.29 11.13 3.20
N GLU A 54 6.11 11.89 3.91
CA GLU A 54 7.45 12.31 3.49
C GLU A 54 8.40 11.12 3.23
N TYR A 55 8.29 10.04 3.99
CA TYR A 55 9.04 8.81 3.76
C TYR A 55 8.50 8.07 2.54
N PHE A 56 7.17 7.98 2.41
CA PHE A 56 6.52 7.33 1.27
C PHE A 56 6.84 8.04 -0.05
N ILE A 57 6.90 9.38 -0.05
CA ILE A 57 7.33 10.18 -1.21
C ILE A 57 8.80 9.91 -1.51
N ARG A 58 9.66 10.03 -0.51
CA ARG A 58 11.11 9.95 -0.68
C ARG A 58 11.57 8.59 -1.20
N TYR A 59 10.92 7.52 -0.77
CA TYR A 59 11.24 6.15 -1.15
C TYR A 59 10.31 5.58 -2.24
N GLN A 60 9.35 6.36 -2.74
CA GLN A 60 8.40 5.95 -3.78
C GLN A 60 7.74 4.60 -3.47
N VAL A 61 7.26 4.43 -2.24
CA VAL A 61 6.88 3.16 -1.64
C VAL A 61 5.92 2.35 -2.49
N ALA A 62 4.84 2.97 -3.01
CA ALA A 62 3.84 2.25 -3.78
C ALA A 62 4.41 1.70 -5.10
N SER A 63 5.19 2.50 -5.83
CA SER A 63 5.80 2.05 -7.09
C SER A 63 6.97 1.09 -6.88
N ASP A 64 7.75 1.22 -5.79
CA ASP A 64 8.83 0.28 -5.46
C ASP A 64 8.29 -1.13 -5.21
N ILE A 65 7.19 -1.26 -4.46
CA ILE A 65 6.52 -2.55 -4.26
C ILE A 65 6.17 -3.20 -5.61
N CYS A 66 5.48 -2.46 -6.50
CA CYS A 66 5.09 -2.98 -7.79
C CYS A 66 6.27 -3.22 -8.73
N ALA A 67 7.35 -2.44 -8.63
CA ALA A 67 8.60 -2.66 -9.37
C ALA A 67 9.28 -3.97 -8.95
N ARG A 68 9.30 -4.31 -7.66
CA ARG A 68 9.84 -5.59 -7.17
C ARG A 68 9.01 -6.78 -7.68
N VAL A 69 7.69 -6.64 -7.76
CA VAL A 69 6.84 -7.65 -8.40
C VAL A 69 7.20 -7.81 -9.86
N LYS A 70 7.29 -6.71 -10.61
CA LYS A 70 7.49 -6.71 -12.06
C LYS A 70 8.88 -7.15 -12.48
N TYR A 71 9.91 -6.65 -11.83
CA TYR A 71 11.31 -6.81 -12.28
C TYR A 71 12.09 -7.86 -11.49
N GLN A 72 11.67 -8.18 -10.26
CA GLN A 72 12.33 -9.20 -9.44
C GLN A 72 11.50 -10.49 -9.32
N GLY A 73 10.29 -10.53 -9.86
CA GLY A 73 9.42 -11.71 -9.80
C GLY A 73 8.91 -12.06 -8.40
N LYS A 74 8.91 -11.11 -7.47
CA LYS A 74 8.42 -11.32 -6.11
C LYS A 74 6.91 -11.37 -6.07
N THR A 75 6.36 -12.05 -5.07
CA THR A 75 4.93 -11.90 -4.74
C THR A 75 4.68 -10.48 -4.19
N ALA A 76 3.49 -9.95 -4.42
CA ALA A 76 3.11 -8.63 -3.92
C ALA A 76 3.22 -8.54 -2.38
N SER A 77 2.87 -9.62 -1.66
CA SER A 77 3.02 -9.71 -0.21
C SER A 77 4.49 -9.63 0.24
N ALA A 78 5.38 -10.39 -0.40
CA ALA A 78 6.81 -10.36 -0.06
C ALA A 78 7.42 -8.99 -0.35
N ALA A 79 7.12 -8.40 -1.52
CA ALA A 79 7.59 -7.07 -1.89
C ALA A 79 7.11 -6.00 -0.90
N ALA A 80 5.83 -6.03 -0.50
CA ALA A 80 5.28 -5.11 0.48
C ALA A 80 5.95 -5.24 1.85
N THR A 81 6.17 -6.47 2.32
CA THR A 81 6.83 -6.74 3.60
C THR A 81 8.27 -6.21 3.62
N GLU A 82 9.03 -6.45 2.54
CA GLU A 82 10.42 -5.97 2.43
C GLU A 82 10.49 -4.44 2.41
N VAL A 83 9.69 -3.79 1.57
CA VAL A 83 9.69 -2.32 1.47
C VAL A 83 9.29 -1.68 2.80
N MET A 84 8.30 -2.22 3.51
CA MET A 84 7.91 -1.71 4.82
C MET A 84 8.99 -1.95 5.89
N ALA A 85 9.74 -3.06 5.81
CA ALA A 85 10.87 -3.33 6.70
C ALA A 85 12.04 -2.36 6.45
N GLU A 86 12.37 -2.08 5.17
CA GLU A 86 13.39 -1.10 4.79
C GLU A 86 12.99 0.32 5.21
N LEU A 87 11.70 0.67 5.04
CA LEU A 87 11.17 1.97 5.48
C LEU A 87 11.31 2.17 6.99
N ALA A 88 11.08 1.10 7.77
CA ALA A 88 11.26 1.13 9.22
C ALA A 88 12.71 1.44 9.63
N GLN A 89 13.71 0.93 8.90
CA GLN A 89 15.14 1.18 9.18
C GLN A 89 15.53 2.65 9.07
N VAL A 90 14.81 3.42 8.26
CA VAL A 90 15.06 4.86 8.08
C VAL A 90 14.10 5.74 8.90
N GLY A 91 13.29 5.12 9.76
CA GLY A 91 12.36 5.83 10.65
C GLY A 91 10.98 6.11 10.05
N GLY A 92 10.67 5.60 8.87
CA GLY A 92 9.35 5.72 8.26
C GLY A 92 8.35 4.75 8.88
N THR A 93 7.17 5.23 9.24
CA THR A 93 6.09 4.42 9.82
C THR A 93 4.82 4.53 9.01
N GLY A 94 4.09 3.41 8.93
CA GLY A 94 2.83 3.32 8.21
C GLY A 94 2.53 1.93 7.70
N GLY A 95 1.76 1.85 6.63
CA GLY A 95 1.40 0.58 6.02
C GLY A 95 0.80 0.73 4.63
N VAL A 96 0.62 -0.41 3.99
CA VAL A 96 0.09 -0.53 2.63
C VAL A 96 -0.93 -1.65 2.53
N ILE A 97 -1.88 -1.48 1.63
CA ILE A 97 -2.75 -2.54 1.11
C ILE A 97 -2.40 -2.79 -0.35
N VAL A 98 -2.42 -4.03 -0.76
CA VAL A 98 -1.95 -4.45 -2.10
C VAL A 98 -2.87 -5.51 -2.70
N VAL A 99 -3.11 -5.42 -4.01
CA VAL A 99 -3.72 -6.48 -4.81
C VAL A 99 -2.86 -6.76 -6.05
N ASP A 100 -2.67 -8.03 -6.37
CA ASP A 100 -1.93 -8.45 -7.56
C ASP A 100 -2.87 -8.83 -8.73
N PRO A 101 -2.34 -9.06 -9.95
CA PRO A 101 -3.15 -9.43 -11.11
C PRO A 101 -3.90 -10.76 -10.98
N GLN A 102 -3.55 -11.62 -10.02
CA GLN A 102 -4.24 -12.87 -9.71
C GLN A 102 -5.34 -12.68 -8.66
N GLY A 103 -5.60 -11.44 -8.21
CA GLY A 103 -6.59 -11.12 -7.20
C GLY A 103 -6.17 -11.49 -5.78
N ARG A 104 -4.89 -11.77 -5.54
CA ARG A 104 -4.38 -12.02 -4.19
C ARG A 104 -4.26 -10.72 -3.44
N LEU A 105 -4.92 -10.65 -2.29
CA LEU A 105 -4.98 -9.49 -1.42
C LEU A 105 -3.93 -9.62 -0.31
N SER A 106 -3.23 -8.54 -0.01
CA SER A 106 -2.25 -8.51 1.07
C SER A 106 -2.12 -7.12 1.68
N TRP A 107 -1.48 -7.05 2.82
CA TRP A 107 -1.08 -5.83 3.49
C TRP A 107 0.26 -6.00 4.19
N ALA A 108 0.94 -4.89 4.45
CA ALA A 108 2.11 -4.82 5.30
C ALA A 108 2.12 -3.49 6.06
N PHE A 109 2.48 -3.50 7.34
CA PHE A 109 2.58 -2.29 8.15
C PHE A 109 3.58 -2.51 9.29
N ASN A 110 4.17 -1.41 9.77
CA ASN A 110 5.18 -1.38 10.82
C ASN A 110 4.77 -0.51 12.02
N THR A 111 3.47 -0.33 12.20
CA THR A 111 2.83 0.35 13.34
C THR A 111 2.17 -0.67 14.26
N GLU A 112 1.71 -0.26 15.44
CA GLU A 112 0.96 -1.14 16.36
C GLU A 112 -0.33 -1.69 15.74
N GLY A 113 -0.94 -0.94 14.82
CA GLY A 113 -2.13 -1.35 14.10
C GLY A 113 -2.35 -0.54 12.84
N MET A 114 -3.14 -1.10 11.94
CA MET A 114 -3.66 -0.46 10.75
C MET A 114 -5.11 -0.94 10.53
N TYR A 115 -6.05 0.00 10.51
CA TYR A 115 -7.44 -0.31 10.14
C TYR A 115 -7.48 -0.79 8.71
N ARG A 116 -7.92 -2.03 8.49
CA ARG A 116 -7.88 -2.67 7.19
C ARG A 116 -9.00 -3.67 7.00
N ALA A 117 -9.43 -3.82 5.77
CA ALA A 117 -10.38 -4.84 5.37
C ALA A 117 -10.02 -5.40 4.00
N MET A 118 -10.39 -6.64 3.76
CA MET A 118 -10.32 -7.27 2.44
C MET A 118 -11.53 -8.13 2.17
N LEU A 119 -11.89 -8.25 0.91
CA LEU A 119 -12.92 -9.14 0.38
C LEU A 119 -12.56 -9.50 -1.06
N GLY A 120 -12.69 -10.76 -1.42
CA GLY A 120 -12.46 -11.22 -2.79
C GLY A 120 -13.29 -12.50 -3.06
N ASP A 121 -13.32 -12.93 -4.32
CA ASP A 121 -14.10 -14.10 -4.74
C ASP A 121 -13.73 -15.36 -3.94
N THR A 122 -12.45 -15.54 -3.62
CA THR A 122 -11.93 -16.67 -2.83
C THR A 122 -11.45 -16.23 -1.44
N THR A 123 -11.55 -14.97 -1.10
CA THR A 123 -11.12 -14.40 0.18
C THR A 123 -12.35 -13.90 0.93
N PRO A 124 -12.73 -14.53 2.06
CA PRO A 124 -13.86 -14.05 2.86
C PRO A 124 -13.59 -12.65 3.41
N LEU A 125 -14.65 -11.93 3.77
CA LEU A 125 -14.53 -10.64 4.43
C LEU A 125 -13.66 -10.78 5.68
N LYS A 126 -12.59 -10.01 5.71
CA LYS A 126 -11.67 -9.92 6.85
C LYS A 126 -11.51 -8.45 7.23
N VAL A 127 -11.71 -8.13 8.50
CA VAL A 127 -11.57 -6.77 9.06
C VAL A 127 -10.67 -6.86 10.28
N GLU A 128 -9.59 -6.11 10.30
CA GLU A 128 -8.59 -6.16 11.36
C GLU A 128 -8.03 -4.76 11.66
N ILE A 129 -7.42 -4.63 12.85
CA ILE A 129 -6.76 -3.41 13.30
C ILE A 129 -5.31 -3.73 13.72
N PHE A 130 -5.13 -4.58 14.73
CA PHE A 130 -3.84 -4.90 15.31
C PHE A 130 -3.10 -5.99 14.52
N GLN A 131 -1.80 -6.16 14.78
CA GLN A 131 -1.07 -7.34 14.30
C GLN A 131 -1.66 -8.60 14.96
N ALA A 132 -1.69 -9.70 14.21
CA ALA A 132 -2.02 -10.99 14.82
C ALA A 132 -0.94 -11.35 15.84
N GLU A 133 -1.38 -11.83 17.01
CA GLU A 133 -0.48 -12.43 18.00
C GLU A 133 0.15 -13.71 17.48
#